data_f7525e1fb88da8463e930b4316145ab4
#
_entry.id   f7525e1fb88da8463e930b4316145ab4
#
_cell.length_a   1.000
_cell.length_b   1.000
_cell.length_c   1.000
_cell.angle_alpha   90.00
_cell.angle_beta   90.00
_cell.angle_gamma   90.00
#
_symmetry.space_group_name_H-M   'P 1'
#
loop_
_entity.id
_entity.type
_entity.pdbx_description
1 polymer ?
#
loop_
_entity_poly.entity_id
_entity_poly.type
_entity_poly.pdbx_seq_one_letter_code
_entity_poly.pdbx_strand_id
1 'polypeptide(L)'
;MSPYNFLSAFTRRLSVTALVLLLVSFSGCIENNIPYPHIQVNFSSIEIASSERPAVIDSVACTVTAYLDEDADISSVVVNGFTLNPPEGVWADSAAFLNGIDLSSPVTTRLSLYQNYEWTFSAVQNITRYFTIEQQIGPSTIDVPGRRVVAYISDKAPIDAVKVTSLKLAAPSAVMTPDLVGQSVDFTMPVTVTVTEHGRSQEWTLYVFPTETTVSTESVDAWSCVAWLYGTGQEGSDNGFEYRLAGSESWTKVPASMMTHEGGSFKARLTGLTPLTSYEARAYSGEDYGDVIPFTTQGTAQLPNSDFESWWLDGKVWNPWAEGENPFWDTGNKGATTLGSSNTYPSDDTPTGTGRSACLSTKFVGIGIIGKLAAGNIFAGSYVRTDGTNGILSFGRSWELRPTRLRGWMKYHSAPISSTTAGFEDLKGQPDTGIVWIALIDSDDPFEIRTNPNNRQLFDPEAPEVVAYGKMEWKVDVTEWTRFEITLNYTSTSRVPRYLLCTGSASALGDYFTGGNGSVLMLDDFELLYDY
;
A
#
# COMPACT_ATOMS: atom_id res chain seq x y z
N MET A 1 -94.82 21.12 24.41
CA MET A 1 -93.68 20.44 23.82
C MET A 1 -92.74 20.04 24.95
N SER A 2 -92.58 18.76 25.15
CA SER A 2 -91.91 18.17 26.32
C SER A 2 -90.35 18.33 26.22
N PRO A 3 -89.65 18.72 27.31
CA PRO A 3 -88.24 18.94 27.34
C PRO A 3 -87.41 17.66 27.06
N TYR A 4 -88.03 16.50 27.07
CA TYR A 4 -87.32 15.21 26.79
C TYR A 4 -86.92 15.00 25.36
N ASN A 5 -87.51 15.67 24.37
CA ASN A 5 -87.15 15.53 22.97
C ASN A 5 -85.90 16.35 22.57
N PHE A 6 -85.53 17.36 23.36
CA PHE A 6 -84.38 18.19 23.06
C PHE A 6 -83.07 17.54 23.53
N LEU A 7 -83.11 16.84 24.67
CA LEU A 7 -81.93 16.13 25.18
C LEU A 7 -81.52 14.92 24.31
N SER A 8 -82.52 14.19 23.78
CA SER A 8 -82.24 13.00 22.94
C SER A 8 -81.63 13.37 21.56
N ALA A 9 -82.04 14.52 21.01
CA ALA A 9 -81.44 15.00 19.75
C ALA A 9 -80.05 15.57 19.95
N PHE A 10 -79.74 16.16 21.12
CA PHE A 10 -78.44 16.71 21.43
C PHE A 10 -77.44 15.59 21.75
N THR A 11 -77.83 14.58 22.52
CA THR A 11 -76.99 13.40 22.80
C THR A 11 -76.68 12.56 21.53
N ARG A 12 -77.68 12.41 20.63
CA ARG A 12 -77.45 11.72 19.34
C ARG A 12 -76.52 12.50 18.42
N ARG A 13 -76.61 13.84 18.38
CA ARG A 13 -75.61 14.64 17.60
C ARG A 13 -74.27 14.62 18.22
N LEU A 14 -74.11 14.65 19.55
CA LEU A 14 -72.83 14.52 20.21
C LEU A 14 -72.19 13.14 19.97
N SER A 15 -72.99 12.07 20.02
CA SER A 15 -72.51 10.70 19.75
C SER A 15 -72.06 10.50 18.28
N VAL A 16 -72.83 11.09 17.33
CA VAL A 16 -72.42 11.00 15.89
C VAL A 16 -71.19 11.84 15.60
N THR A 17 -71.09 13.03 16.22
CA THR A 17 -69.89 13.89 16.03
C THR A 17 -68.70 13.28 16.70
N ALA A 18 -68.80 12.64 17.85
CA ALA A 18 -67.69 11.90 18.49
C ALA A 18 -67.32 10.67 17.70
N LEU A 19 -68.28 9.94 17.09
CA LEU A 19 -67.94 8.80 16.21
C LEU A 19 -67.29 9.23 14.91
N VAL A 20 -67.72 10.36 14.32
CA VAL A 20 -67.09 10.93 13.13
C VAL A 20 -65.65 11.45 13.44
N LEU A 21 -65.47 12.11 14.59
CA LEU A 21 -64.11 12.50 15.05
C LEU A 21 -63.20 11.29 15.34
N LEU A 22 -63.77 10.21 15.90
CA LEU A 22 -63.03 8.96 16.11
C LEU A 22 -62.68 8.29 14.80
N LEU A 23 -63.58 8.30 13.79
CA LEU A 23 -63.29 7.75 12.45
C LEU A 23 -62.27 8.59 11.65
N VAL A 24 -62.27 9.91 11.84
CA VAL A 24 -61.28 10.79 11.20
C VAL A 24 -59.89 10.66 11.85
N SER A 25 -59.84 10.33 13.15
CA SER A 25 -58.55 10.07 13.81
C SER A 25 -57.92 8.72 13.42
N PHE A 26 -58.67 7.81 12.79
CA PHE A 26 -58.11 6.55 12.23
C PHE A 26 -57.83 6.61 10.73
N SER A 27 -58.13 7.71 10.05
CA SER A 27 -57.71 7.93 8.65
C SER A 27 -56.39 8.67 8.55
N GLY A 28 -55.52 8.60 9.57
CA GLY A 28 -54.13 8.92 9.40
C GLY A 28 -53.57 7.93 8.39
N CYS A 29 -53.25 8.40 7.18
CA CYS A 29 -52.36 7.66 6.32
C CYS A 29 -51.17 7.27 7.17
N ILE A 30 -50.96 5.98 7.39
CA ILE A 30 -49.67 5.48 7.83
C ILE A 30 -48.79 5.74 6.60
N GLU A 31 -48.19 6.93 6.53
CA GLU A 31 -46.98 7.09 5.70
C GLU A 31 -45.98 6.13 6.31
N ASN A 32 -45.74 5.06 5.58
CA ASN A 32 -44.72 4.09 5.94
C ASN A 32 -43.33 4.70 5.62
N ASN A 33 -43.00 5.77 6.34
CA ASN A 33 -41.71 6.44 6.32
C ASN A 33 -40.73 5.67 7.22
N ILE A 34 -40.79 4.34 7.20
CA ILE A 34 -39.68 3.55 7.72
C ILE A 34 -38.58 3.68 6.65
N PRO A 35 -37.50 4.41 6.91
CA PRO A 35 -36.44 4.46 5.95
C PRO A 35 -35.95 3.03 5.78
N TYR A 36 -35.88 2.58 4.54
CA TYR A 36 -35.19 1.31 4.25
C TYR A 36 -33.80 1.37 4.89
N PRO A 37 -33.33 0.30 5.54
CA PRO A 37 -32.01 0.30 6.12
C PRO A 37 -31.01 0.59 5.00
N HIS A 38 -30.16 1.59 5.22
CA HIS A 38 -29.05 1.89 4.34
C HIS A 38 -27.98 0.82 4.54
N ILE A 39 -28.12 -0.31 3.87
CA ILE A 39 -27.18 -1.42 3.92
C ILE A 39 -26.43 -1.39 2.60
N GLN A 40 -25.17 -0.92 2.66
CA GLN A 40 -24.29 -0.94 1.50
C GLN A 40 -23.93 -2.40 1.17
N VAL A 41 -24.11 -2.77 -0.09
CA VAL A 41 -23.67 -4.07 -0.59
C VAL A 41 -22.24 -3.93 -1.10
N ASN A 42 -21.37 -4.79 -0.61
CA ASN A 42 -19.96 -4.79 -0.96
C ASN A 42 -19.57 -6.16 -1.52
N PHE A 43 -18.52 -6.17 -2.34
CA PHE A 43 -17.79 -7.42 -2.58
C PHE A 43 -16.99 -7.77 -1.32
N SER A 44 -17.13 -8.99 -0.83
CA SER A 44 -16.28 -9.55 0.22
C SER A 44 -15.13 -10.38 -0.34
N SER A 45 -15.32 -10.97 -1.52
CA SER A 45 -14.25 -11.57 -2.32
C SER A 45 -14.59 -11.48 -3.80
N ILE A 46 -13.54 -11.48 -4.63
CA ILE A 46 -13.65 -11.57 -6.07
C ILE A 46 -12.42 -12.30 -6.63
N GLU A 47 -12.66 -13.27 -7.50
CA GLU A 47 -11.62 -14.04 -8.17
C GLU A 47 -11.59 -13.67 -9.65
N ILE A 48 -10.45 -13.19 -10.13
CA ILE A 48 -10.26 -12.76 -11.52
C ILE A 48 -9.32 -13.75 -12.20
N ALA A 49 -9.71 -14.21 -13.38
CA ALA A 49 -8.87 -15.08 -14.19
C ALA A 49 -7.61 -14.35 -14.66
N SER A 50 -6.52 -15.10 -14.81
CA SER A 50 -5.23 -14.57 -15.31
C SER A 50 -4.76 -13.34 -14.54
N SER A 51 -4.85 -13.41 -13.21
CA SER A 51 -4.40 -12.34 -12.30
C SER A 51 -3.06 -12.68 -11.67
N GLU A 52 -2.13 -11.71 -11.67
CA GLU A 52 -0.84 -11.78 -11.00
C GLU A 52 -0.97 -11.87 -9.47
N ARG A 53 -1.99 -11.21 -8.93
CA ARG A 53 -2.31 -11.20 -7.50
C ARG A 53 -3.81 -11.00 -7.27
N PRO A 54 -4.32 -11.25 -6.04
CA PRO A 54 -5.71 -11.00 -5.71
C PRO A 54 -6.15 -9.56 -6.03
N ALA A 55 -7.38 -9.41 -6.51
CA ALA A 55 -7.95 -8.08 -6.75
C ALA A 55 -8.09 -7.30 -5.44
N VAL A 56 -7.84 -6.01 -5.50
CA VAL A 56 -8.06 -5.09 -4.36
C VAL A 56 -9.49 -4.58 -4.40
N ILE A 57 -10.20 -4.75 -3.29
CA ILE A 57 -11.58 -4.31 -3.10
C ILE A 57 -11.57 -3.14 -2.10
N ASP A 58 -11.95 -1.95 -2.55
CA ASP A 58 -12.18 -0.79 -1.69
C ASP A 58 -13.70 -0.59 -1.51
N SER A 59 -14.20 -0.97 -0.34
CA SER A 59 -15.62 -0.86 -0.01
C SER A 59 -16.07 0.57 0.29
N VAL A 60 -15.14 1.50 0.56
CA VAL A 60 -15.44 2.91 0.80
C VAL A 60 -15.57 3.66 -0.51
N ALA A 61 -14.60 3.47 -1.40
CA ALA A 61 -14.61 4.05 -2.74
C ALA A 61 -15.54 3.29 -3.70
N CYS A 62 -16.04 2.11 -3.33
CA CYS A 62 -16.79 1.20 -4.19
C CYS A 62 -16.01 0.85 -5.47
N THR A 63 -14.75 0.43 -5.32
CA THR A 63 -13.91 0.04 -6.44
C THR A 63 -13.35 -1.37 -6.30
N VAL A 64 -13.12 -2.00 -7.45
CA VAL A 64 -12.35 -3.25 -7.58
C VAL A 64 -11.24 -3.00 -8.57
N THR A 65 -10.00 -3.22 -8.14
CA THR A 65 -8.82 -3.15 -9.01
C THR A 65 -8.28 -4.56 -9.27
N ALA A 66 -8.33 -4.99 -10.51
CA ALA A 66 -7.75 -6.24 -10.98
C ALA A 66 -6.27 -6.03 -11.31
N TYR A 67 -5.40 -6.94 -10.90
CA TYR A 67 -3.99 -6.95 -11.26
C TYR A 67 -3.73 -8.15 -12.18
N LEU A 68 -3.59 -7.87 -13.46
CA LEU A 68 -3.57 -8.88 -14.49
C LEU A 68 -2.14 -9.37 -14.79
N ASP A 69 -2.02 -10.67 -15.08
CA ASP A 69 -0.80 -11.23 -15.64
C ASP A 69 -0.43 -10.54 -16.96
N GLU A 70 0.86 -10.55 -17.30
CA GLU A 70 1.37 -9.91 -18.51
C GLU A 70 0.70 -10.43 -19.78
N ASP A 71 0.34 -11.72 -19.81
CA ASP A 71 -0.32 -12.39 -20.95
C ASP A 71 -1.87 -12.34 -20.93
N ALA A 72 -2.48 -11.69 -19.94
CA ALA A 72 -3.94 -11.59 -19.86
C ALA A 72 -4.53 -10.72 -20.97
N ASP A 73 -5.69 -11.10 -21.53
CA ASP A 73 -6.44 -10.24 -22.44
C ASP A 73 -7.26 -9.21 -21.65
N ILE A 74 -6.73 -8.02 -21.45
CA ILE A 74 -7.41 -6.93 -20.75
C ILE A 74 -8.76 -6.55 -21.35
N SER A 75 -9.00 -6.88 -22.62
CA SER A 75 -10.27 -6.61 -23.30
C SER A 75 -11.30 -7.74 -23.13
N SER A 76 -10.95 -8.78 -22.38
CA SER A 76 -11.84 -9.94 -22.11
C SER A 76 -11.53 -10.55 -20.74
N VAL A 77 -11.52 -9.73 -19.70
CA VAL A 77 -11.23 -10.14 -18.32
C VAL A 77 -12.42 -10.91 -17.74
N VAL A 78 -12.19 -12.12 -17.27
CA VAL A 78 -13.21 -13.01 -16.71
C VAL A 78 -13.16 -13.02 -15.19
N VAL A 79 -14.30 -12.82 -14.54
CA VAL A 79 -14.48 -13.07 -13.10
C VAL A 79 -14.86 -14.55 -12.91
N ASN A 80 -14.03 -15.31 -12.21
CA ASN A 80 -14.28 -16.73 -11.94
C ASN A 80 -15.25 -16.97 -10.79
N GLY A 81 -15.30 -16.05 -9.83
CA GLY A 81 -16.16 -16.14 -8.66
C GLY A 81 -16.19 -14.86 -7.86
N PHE A 82 -17.23 -14.69 -7.06
CA PHE A 82 -17.38 -13.55 -6.15
C PHE A 82 -18.28 -13.92 -4.97
N THR A 83 -18.13 -13.18 -3.87
CA THR A 83 -19.07 -13.20 -2.75
C THR A 83 -19.45 -11.77 -2.37
N LEU A 84 -20.70 -11.59 -1.94
CA LEU A 84 -21.24 -10.30 -1.52
C LEU A 84 -21.47 -10.27 -0.01
N ASN A 85 -21.38 -9.08 0.57
CA ASN A 85 -21.76 -8.81 1.95
C ASN A 85 -22.69 -7.59 1.99
N PRO A 86 -23.96 -7.74 2.45
CA PRO A 86 -24.59 -8.98 2.87
C PRO A 86 -24.87 -9.95 1.69
N PRO A 87 -24.99 -11.27 1.96
CA PRO A 87 -25.14 -12.28 0.94
C PRO A 87 -26.46 -12.22 0.14
N GLU A 88 -27.44 -11.49 0.64
CA GLU A 88 -28.70 -11.21 -0.06
C GLU A 88 -28.56 -10.13 -1.14
N GLY A 89 -27.39 -9.50 -1.22
CA GLY A 89 -27.05 -8.53 -2.24
C GLY A 89 -27.13 -9.13 -3.65
N VAL A 90 -27.44 -8.31 -4.64
CA VAL A 90 -27.55 -8.71 -6.04
C VAL A 90 -26.56 -7.93 -6.89
N TRP A 91 -25.79 -8.63 -7.69
CA TRP A 91 -24.98 -8.06 -8.77
C TRP A 91 -25.69 -8.27 -10.10
N ALA A 92 -26.42 -7.25 -10.56
CA ALA A 92 -27.30 -7.37 -11.73
C ALA A 92 -26.52 -7.65 -13.04
N ASP A 93 -25.34 -7.07 -13.19
CA ASP A 93 -24.53 -7.13 -14.40
C ASP A 93 -23.50 -8.27 -14.37
N SER A 94 -23.54 -9.14 -13.34
CA SER A 94 -22.54 -10.21 -13.13
C SER A 94 -22.28 -11.07 -14.37
N ALA A 95 -23.30 -11.35 -15.17
CA ALA A 95 -23.17 -12.18 -16.37
C ALA A 95 -22.16 -11.62 -17.38
N ALA A 96 -22.05 -10.31 -17.53
CA ALA A 96 -21.06 -9.68 -18.42
C ALA A 96 -19.64 -9.94 -17.90
N PHE A 97 -19.40 -9.80 -16.59
CA PHE A 97 -18.10 -10.02 -15.98
C PHE A 97 -17.70 -11.50 -15.93
N LEU A 98 -18.67 -12.42 -15.77
CA LEU A 98 -18.41 -13.86 -15.80
C LEU A 98 -18.11 -14.38 -17.22
N ASN A 99 -18.52 -13.67 -18.27
CA ASN A 99 -18.30 -14.06 -19.67
C ASN A 99 -17.12 -13.31 -20.34
N GLY A 100 -16.54 -12.34 -19.67
CA GLY A 100 -15.43 -11.52 -20.17
C GLY A 100 -15.83 -10.08 -20.45
N ILE A 101 -15.25 -9.14 -19.69
CA ILE A 101 -15.48 -7.72 -19.79
C ILE A 101 -14.20 -7.01 -20.25
N ASP A 102 -14.36 -5.98 -21.08
CA ASP A 102 -13.26 -5.12 -21.48
C ASP A 102 -12.93 -4.12 -20.35
N LEU A 103 -11.76 -4.28 -19.74
CA LEU A 103 -11.20 -3.42 -18.71
C LEU A 103 -10.04 -2.56 -19.21
N SER A 104 -9.89 -2.35 -20.51
CA SER A 104 -8.94 -1.37 -21.08
C SER A 104 -9.23 0.07 -20.63
N SER A 105 -10.44 0.30 -20.12
CA SER A 105 -10.86 1.49 -19.36
C SER A 105 -11.75 1.08 -18.19
N PRO A 106 -11.85 1.89 -17.12
CA PRO A 106 -12.72 1.56 -15.98
C PRO A 106 -14.18 1.36 -16.38
N VAL A 107 -14.81 0.31 -15.84
CA VAL A 107 -16.20 -0.05 -16.11
C VAL A 107 -17.03 0.05 -14.84
N THR A 108 -18.14 0.75 -14.89
CA THR A 108 -19.12 0.84 -13.79
C THR A 108 -20.10 -0.32 -13.85
N THR A 109 -20.42 -0.86 -12.68
CA THR A 109 -21.45 -1.89 -12.47
C THR A 109 -22.26 -1.55 -11.23
N ARG A 110 -23.31 -2.33 -10.95
CA ARG A 110 -24.25 -2.01 -9.87
C ARG A 110 -24.50 -3.19 -8.96
N LEU A 111 -24.26 -2.98 -7.67
CA LEU A 111 -24.73 -3.85 -6.61
C LEU A 111 -26.03 -3.29 -6.01
N SER A 112 -26.95 -4.13 -5.60
CA SER A 112 -28.24 -3.68 -5.02
C SER A 112 -28.72 -4.59 -3.91
N LEU A 113 -29.23 -3.95 -2.85
CA LEU A 113 -30.11 -4.52 -1.82
C LEU A 113 -30.88 -3.34 -1.25
N TYR A 114 -32.19 -3.22 -1.51
CA TYR A 114 -33.02 -2.06 -1.22
C TYR A 114 -32.63 -0.78 -1.98
N GLN A 115 -31.34 -0.50 -2.17
CA GLN A 115 -30.78 0.62 -2.92
C GLN A 115 -29.72 0.15 -3.89
N ASN A 116 -29.37 1.00 -4.84
CA ASN A 116 -28.30 0.73 -5.80
C ASN A 116 -26.99 1.38 -5.34
N TYR A 117 -25.90 0.65 -5.44
CA TYR A 117 -24.55 1.10 -5.18
C TYR A 117 -23.73 0.92 -6.46
N GLU A 118 -23.20 2.01 -6.98
CA GLU A 118 -22.32 1.95 -8.16
C GLU A 118 -20.93 1.55 -7.73
N TRP A 119 -20.37 0.55 -8.41
CA TRP A 119 -19.04 0.05 -8.24
C TRP A 119 -18.26 0.24 -9.53
N THR A 120 -16.97 0.57 -9.43
CA THR A 120 -16.09 0.73 -10.58
C THR A 120 -15.05 -0.38 -10.59
N PHE A 121 -14.97 -1.12 -11.69
CA PHE A 121 -13.91 -2.07 -11.97
C PHE A 121 -12.83 -1.42 -12.82
N SER A 122 -11.58 -1.59 -12.44
CA SER A 122 -10.40 -1.19 -13.20
C SER A 122 -9.41 -2.34 -13.27
N ALA A 123 -8.51 -2.31 -14.25
CA ALA A 123 -7.42 -3.27 -14.34
C ALA A 123 -6.07 -2.56 -14.44
N VAL A 124 -5.07 -3.16 -13.83
CA VAL A 124 -3.66 -2.80 -13.96
C VAL A 124 -2.96 -3.99 -14.60
N GLN A 125 -2.27 -3.77 -15.70
CA GLN A 125 -1.46 -4.77 -16.39
C GLN A 125 -0.09 -4.17 -16.70
N ASN A 126 0.93 -4.74 -16.12
CA ASN A 126 2.31 -4.28 -16.28
C ASN A 126 3.00 -5.13 -17.35
N ILE A 127 3.13 -4.59 -18.56
CA ILE A 127 3.86 -5.25 -19.65
C ILE A 127 5.26 -4.65 -19.72
N THR A 128 6.28 -5.48 -19.47
CA THR A 128 7.68 -5.08 -19.64
C THR A 128 7.99 -5.02 -21.13
N ARG A 129 8.38 -3.84 -21.62
CA ARG A 129 8.75 -3.59 -23.02
C ARG A 129 10.19 -3.15 -23.11
N TYR A 130 10.87 -3.60 -24.15
CA TYR A 130 12.26 -3.20 -24.43
C TYR A 130 12.57 -3.30 -25.91
N PHE A 131 13.56 -2.49 -26.32
CA PHE A 131 14.21 -2.55 -27.62
C PHE A 131 15.67 -2.22 -27.41
N THR A 132 16.56 -3.11 -27.79
CA THR A 132 18.01 -2.89 -27.68
C THR A 132 18.71 -3.22 -28.99
N ILE A 133 19.74 -2.45 -29.26
CA ILE A 133 20.59 -2.56 -30.45
C ILE A 133 22.06 -2.59 -30.05
N GLU A 134 22.90 -3.18 -30.89
CA GLU A 134 24.33 -3.17 -30.67
C GLU A 134 24.90 -1.75 -30.74
N GLN A 135 25.78 -1.38 -29.82
CA GLN A 135 26.36 -0.04 -29.66
C GLN A 135 25.33 1.06 -29.33
N GLN A 136 24.22 0.68 -28.70
CA GLN A 136 23.22 1.62 -28.24
C GLN A 136 23.81 2.61 -27.22
N ILE A 137 23.31 3.84 -27.27
CA ILE A 137 23.64 4.88 -26.30
C ILE A 137 22.38 5.19 -25.51
N GLY A 138 22.41 4.90 -24.21
CA GLY A 138 21.26 5.05 -23.31
C GLY A 138 20.13 4.05 -23.57
N PRO A 139 19.04 4.11 -22.78
CA PRO A 139 17.87 3.25 -22.94
C PRO A 139 17.00 3.71 -24.13
N SER A 140 16.26 2.77 -24.71
CA SER A 140 15.23 3.12 -25.67
C SER A 140 14.03 3.78 -24.99
N THR A 141 13.50 4.82 -25.61
CA THR A 141 12.24 5.44 -25.20
C THR A 141 11.07 4.72 -25.87
N ILE A 142 10.13 4.18 -25.09
CA ILE A 142 8.95 3.46 -25.60
C ILE A 142 7.70 4.28 -25.31
N ASP A 143 7.10 4.83 -26.35
CA ASP A 143 5.82 5.55 -26.34
C ASP A 143 4.69 4.56 -26.67
N VAL A 144 4.09 3.98 -25.64
CA VAL A 144 3.02 2.97 -25.80
C VAL A 144 1.77 3.56 -26.49
N PRO A 145 1.23 4.73 -26.08
CA PRO A 145 0.10 5.32 -26.77
C PRO A 145 0.39 5.67 -28.24
N GLY A 146 1.59 6.19 -28.53
CA GLY A 146 2.01 6.53 -29.87
C GLY A 146 2.53 5.36 -30.69
N ARG A 147 2.72 4.17 -30.07
CA ARG A 147 3.30 2.96 -30.67
C ARG A 147 4.62 3.24 -31.36
N ARG A 148 5.51 3.94 -30.68
CA ARG A 148 6.81 4.34 -31.17
C ARG A 148 7.90 3.94 -30.21
N VAL A 149 9.03 3.56 -30.79
CA VAL A 149 10.27 3.29 -30.03
C VAL A 149 11.39 4.13 -30.63
N VAL A 150 12.13 4.79 -29.77
CA VAL A 150 13.30 5.59 -30.15
C VAL A 150 14.53 5.05 -29.44
N ALA A 151 15.56 4.71 -30.19
CA ALA A 151 16.89 4.38 -29.68
C ALA A 151 17.95 5.30 -30.30
N TYR A 152 19.07 5.42 -29.63
CA TYR A 152 20.21 6.20 -30.09
C TYR A 152 21.42 5.29 -30.30
N ILE A 153 22.24 5.62 -31.32
CA ILE A 153 23.48 4.94 -31.63
C ILE A 153 24.57 5.98 -31.86
N SER A 154 25.85 5.61 -31.68
CA SER A 154 26.96 6.52 -32.02
C SER A 154 26.84 7.00 -33.47
N ASP A 155 27.13 8.27 -33.74
CA ASP A 155 27.20 8.85 -35.09
C ASP A 155 28.28 8.20 -35.96
N LYS A 156 29.22 7.45 -35.35
CA LYS A 156 30.24 6.66 -36.01
C LYS A 156 29.82 5.25 -36.37
N ALA A 157 28.68 4.79 -35.86
CA ALA A 157 28.16 3.45 -36.13
C ALA A 157 27.36 3.41 -37.46
N PRO A 158 27.37 2.26 -38.19
CA PRO A 158 26.63 2.14 -39.45
C PRO A 158 25.15 2.03 -39.22
N ILE A 159 24.39 3.13 -39.46
CA ILE A 159 22.93 3.16 -39.26
C ILE A 159 22.17 2.30 -40.29
N ASP A 160 22.82 1.95 -41.41
CA ASP A 160 22.29 1.08 -42.47
C ASP A 160 22.45 -0.41 -42.18
N ALA A 161 23.10 -0.79 -41.07
CA ALA A 161 23.35 -2.18 -40.69
C ALA A 161 23.34 -2.38 -39.16
N VAL A 162 22.36 -1.81 -38.47
CA VAL A 162 22.23 -1.88 -37.00
C VAL A 162 21.73 -3.26 -36.58
N LYS A 163 22.47 -3.96 -35.74
CA LYS A 163 22.07 -5.25 -35.21
C LYS A 163 21.12 -5.09 -34.04
N VAL A 164 19.89 -5.65 -34.16
CA VAL A 164 18.90 -5.70 -33.08
C VAL A 164 19.27 -6.83 -32.11
N THR A 165 19.50 -6.50 -30.85
CA THR A 165 19.91 -7.49 -29.83
C THR A 165 18.71 -8.03 -29.06
N SER A 166 17.69 -7.20 -28.82
CA SER A 166 16.42 -7.65 -28.22
C SER A 166 15.24 -6.77 -28.63
N LEU A 167 14.04 -7.33 -28.64
CA LEU A 167 12.81 -6.61 -28.94
C LEU A 167 11.62 -7.31 -28.27
N LYS A 168 10.89 -6.57 -27.43
CA LYS A 168 9.61 -6.98 -26.84
C LYS A 168 8.72 -5.75 -26.71
N LEU A 169 7.58 -5.72 -27.41
CA LEU A 169 6.66 -4.58 -27.47
C LEU A 169 5.30 -4.87 -26.83
N ALA A 170 5.00 -6.12 -26.50
CA ALA A 170 3.75 -6.58 -25.90
C ALA A 170 4.01 -7.78 -24.95
N ALA A 171 2.98 -8.49 -24.54
CA ALA A 171 3.09 -9.67 -23.70
C ALA A 171 3.97 -10.77 -24.32
N PRO A 172 4.49 -11.73 -23.53
CA PRO A 172 5.37 -12.80 -24.03
C PRO A 172 4.75 -13.66 -25.14
N SER A 173 3.43 -13.84 -25.16
CA SER A 173 2.70 -14.58 -26.18
C SER A 173 2.51 -13.83 -27.49
N ALA A 174 2.78 -12.53 -27.54
CA ALA A 174 2.62 -11.72 -28.74
C ALA A 174 3.63 -12.10 -29.83
N VAL A 175 3.18 -12.07 -31.08
CA VAL A 175 4.02 -12.32 -32.27
C VAL A 175 4.38 -10.99 -32.93
N MET A 176 5.65 -10.76 -33.12
CA MET A 176 6.18 -9.59 -33.82
C MET A 176 6.62 -9.96 -35.24
N THR A 177 6.17 -9.19 -36.23
CA THR A 177 6.47 -9.42 -37.64
C THR A 177 6.90 -8.12 -38.33
N PRO A 178 8.10 -8.05 -38.96
CA PRO A 178 9.11 -9.10 -38.99
C PRO A 178 9.76 -9.34 -37.63
N ASP A 179 10.30 -10.54 -37.38
CA ASP A 179 11.18 -10.79 -36.25
C ASP A 179 12.56 -10.19 -36.56
N LEU A 180 12.93 -9.16 -35.84
CA LEU A 180 14.17 -8.41 -36.04
C LEU A 180 15.30 -8.88 -35.13
N VAL A 181 15.02 -9.69 -34.09
CA VAL A 181 16.03 -10.09 -33.12
C VAL A 181 17.17 -10.89 -33.76
N GLY A 182 18.39 -10.46 -33.53
CA GLY A 182 19.58 -11.04 -34.14
C GLY A 182 19.86 -10.61 -35.59
N GLN A 183 18.97 -9.80 -36.20
CA GLN A 183 19.12 -9.32 -37.57
C GLN A 183 19.91 -7.98 -37.61
N SER A 184 20.64 -7.76 -38.71
CA SER A 184 21.13 -6.43 -39.08
C SER A 184 20.07 -5.71 -39.90
N VAL A 185 19.66 -4.57 -39.46
CA VAL A 185 18.50 -3.81 -40.00
C VAL A 185 18.97 -2.41 -40.42
N ASP A 186 18.51 -1.97 -41.58
CA ASP A 186 18.69 -0.61 -42.07
C ASP A 186 17.69 0.35 -41.38
N PHE A 187 18.22 1.26 -40.55
CA PHE A 187 17.46 2.31 -39.86
C PHE A 187 17.69 3.70 -40.44
N THR A 188 18.21 3.81 -41.67
CA THR A 188 18.23 5.11 -42.38
C THR A 188 16.80 5.70 -42.52
N MET A 189 15.79 4.85 -42.46
CA MET A 189 14.37 5.16 -42.37
C MET A 189 13.73 4.38 -41.19
N PRO A 190 12.64 4.90 -40.59
CA PRO A 190 11.93 4.20 -39.54
C PRO A 190 11.44 2.81 -39.98
N VAL A 191 11.55 1.82 -39.11
CA VAL A 191 11.15 0.43 -39.38
C VAL A 191 9.85 0.13 -38.67
N THR A 192 8.89 -0.46 -39.41
CA THR A 192 7.58 -0.86 -38.84
C THR A 192 7.60 -2.35 -38.45
N VAL A 193 7.08 -2.64 -37.27
CA VAL A 193 6.85 -3.98 -36.75
C VAL A 193 5.37 -4.14 -36.41
N THR A 194 4.74 -5.18 -36.96
CA THR A 194 3.37 -5.57 -36.59
C THR A 194 3.42 -6.48 -35.38
N VAL A 195 2.76 -6.07 -34.31
CA VAL A 195 2.59 -6.86 -33.08
C VAL A 195 1.19 -7.45 -33.10
N THR A 196 1.10 -8.79 -33.05
CA THR A 196 -0.18 -9.51 -33.01
C THR A 196 -0.33 -10.21 -31.67
N GLU A 197 -1.39 -9.86 -30.94
CA GLU A 197 -1.70 -10.34 -29.61
C GLU A 197 -3.23 -10.55 -29.49
N HIS A 198 -3.66 -11.66 -28.89
CA HIS A 198 -5.09 -12.02 -28.73
C HIS A 198 -5.93 -11.84 -30.02
N GLY A 199 -5.34 -12.17 -31.20
CA GLY A 199 -5.99 -12.04 -32.50
C GLY A 199 -6.12 -10.61 -33.03
N ARG A 200 -5.51 -9.62 -32.39
CA ARG A 200 -5.47 -8.21 -32.81
C ARG A 200 -4.06 -7.83 -33.24
N SER A 201 -3.95 -7.02 -34.28
CA SER A 201 -2.67 -6.57 -34.79
C SER A 201 -2.55 -5.04 -34.64
N GLN A 202 -1.37 -4.60 -34.23
CA GLN A 202 -1.00 -3.18 -34.09
C GLN A 202 0.36 -2.93 -34.73
N GLU A 203 0.49 -1.80 -35.39
CA GLU A 203 1.78 -1.40 -35.98
C GLU A 203 2.55 -0.52 -34.99
N TRP A 204 3.81 -0.87 -34.81
CA TRP A 204 4.79 -0.10 -34.04
C TRP A 204 5.88 0.40 -34.98
N THR A 205 6.35 1.63 -34.74
CA THR A 205 7.44 2.22 -35.52
C THR A 205 8.68 2.38 -34.68
N LEU A 206 9.78 1.80 -35.15
CA LEU A 206 11.09 1.86 -34.50
C LEU A 206 11.94 2.94 -35.20
N TYR A 207 12.50 3.82 -34.41
CA TYR A 207 13.42 4.88 -34.83
C TYR A 207 14.79 4.63 -34.19
N VAL A 208 15.84 4.76 -34.98
CA VAL A 208 17.21 4.82 -34.48
C VAL A 208 17.84 6.11 -34.99
N PHE A 209 18.36 6.91 -34.07
CA PHE A 209 19.02 8.17 -34.39
C PHE A 209 20.48 8.16 -34.01
N PRO A 210 21.38 8.66 -34.88
CA PRO A 210 22.76 8.88 -34.50
C PRO A 210 22.90 10.04 -33.50
N THR A 211 23.84 9.93 -32.57
CA THR A 211 24.14 10.98 -31.57
C THR A 211 25.64 11.11 -31.36
N GLU A 212 26.13 12.33 -31.15
CA GLU A 212 27.48 12.63 -30.75
C GLU A 212 27.74 12.42 -29.25
N THR A 213 26.68 12.34 -28.44
CA THR A 213 26.78 12.11 -26.99
C THR A 213 27.17 10.66 -26.72
N THR A 214 28.31 10.46 -26.05
CA THR A 214 28.87 9.12 -25.76
C THR A 214 28.55 8.66 -24.35
N VAL A 215 28.33 9.61 -23.42
CA VAL A 215 28.06 9.34 -22.00
C VAL A 215 27.24 10.48 -21.38
N SER A 216 26.31 10.12 -20.48
CA SER A 216 25.57 11.07 -19.66
C SER A 216 25.51 10.61 -18.21
N THR A 217 25.68 11.55 -17.28
CA THR A 217 25.32 11.36 -15.87
C THR A 217 23.87 11.81 -15.70
N GLU A 218 22.95 10.87 -15.45
CA GLU A 218 21.51 11.15 -15.49
C GLU A 218 20.98 11.74 -14.19
N SER A 219 21.23 11.02 -13.08
CA SER A 219 20.72 11.42 -11.76
C SER A 219 21.48 10.73 -10.62
N VAL A 220 21.29 11.27 -9.42
CA VAL A 220 21.79 10.70 -8.17
C VAL A 220 20.68 10.74 -7.12
N ASP A 221 20.31 9.58 -6.58
CA ASP A 221 19.39 9.45 -5.46
C ASP A 221 20.21 9.21 -4.19
N ALA A 222 20.45 10.26 -3.41
CA ALA A 222 21.27 10.18 -2.21
C ALA A 222 20.43 9.91 -0.96
N TRP A 223 20.80 8.88 -0.19
CA TRP A 223 20.29 8.55 1.12
C TRP A 223 21.34 8.86 2.20
N SER A 224 21.22 8.27 3.39
CA SER A 224 22.14 8.58 4.49
C SER A 224 23.55 8.02 4.27
N CYS A 225 23.67 6.73 3.92
CA CYS A 225 24.95 6.04 3.74
C CYS A 225 25.12 5.41 2.35
N VAL A 226 24.16 5.63 1.46
CA VAL A 226 24.13 5.06 0.11
C VAL A 226 23.64 6.10 -0.89
N ALA A 227 24.12 6.00 -2.13
CA ALA A 227 23.57 6.74 -3.26
C ALA A 227 23.41 5.82 -4.47
N TRP A 228 22.30 5.94 -5.17
CA TRP A 228 22.10 5.33 -6.47
C TRP A 228 22.47 6.34 -7.54
N LEU A 229 23.42 5.94 -8.39
CA LEU A 229 23.89 6.74 -9.51
C LEU A 229 23.32 6.12 -10.78
N TYR A 230 22.81 6.95 -11.67
CA TYR A 230 22.24 6.54 -12.95
C TYR A 230 22.99 7.22 -14.08
N GLY A 231 23.33 6.45 -15.11
CA GLY A 231 24.05 6.96 -16.25
C GLY A 231 23.77 6.16 -17.51
N THR A 232 24.10 6.77 -18.63
CA THR A 232 24.03 6.16 -19.96
C THR A 232 25.35 6.33 -20.68
N GLY A 233 25.68 5.37 -21.52
CA GLY A 233 26.92 5.35 -22.30
C GLY A 233 26.78 4.41 -23.47
N GLN A 234 27.87 4.24 -24.22
CA GLN A 234 27.89 3.33 -25.35
C GLN A 234 27.89 1.88 -24.88
N GLU A 235 26.95 1.06 -25.36
CA GLU A 235 26.90 -0.37 -25.08
C GLU A 235 28.21 -1.06 -25.52
N GLY A 236 28.76 -1.90 -24.64
CA GLY A 236 30.00 -2.64 -24.87
C GLY A 236 31.28 -1.86 -24.54
N SER A 237 31.16 -0.58 -24.16
CA SER A 237 32.29 0.21 -23.64
C SER A 237 32.52 -0.05 -22.14
N ASP A 238 33.67 0.38 -21.61
CA ASP A 238 33.93 0.42 -20.15
C ASP A 238 33.11 1.54 -19.55
N ASN A 239 31.88 1.22 -19.11
CA ASN A 239 30.92 2.15 -18.53
C ASN A 239 30.96 2.08 -17.02
N GLY A 240 30.91 3.25 -16.33
CA GLY A 240 30.89 3.30 -14.88
C GLY A 240 30.73 4.69 -14.31
N PHE A 241 30.98 4.79 -13.01
CA PHE A 241 30.94 6.05 -12.28
C PHE A 241 32.23 6.31 -11.52
N GLU A 242 32.53 7.59 -11.38
CA GLU A 242 33.51 8.11 -10.43
C GLU A 242 32.82 9.05 -9.46
N TYR A 243 33.27 9.06 -8.21
CA TYR A 243 32.78 9.96 -7.18
C TYR A 243 33.93 10.54 -6.36
N ARG A 244 33.65 11.64 -5.66
CA ARG A 244 34.58 12.29 -4.72
C ARG A 244 33.84 13.08 -3.66
N LEU A 245 34.53 13.42 -2.57
CA LEU A 245 34.08 14.48 -1.67
C LEU A 245 34.06 15.82 -2.43
N ALA A 246 33.02 16.62 -2.22
CA ALA A 246 32.93 17.92 -2.87
C ALA A 246 34.16 18.79 -2.56
N GLY A 247 34.76 19.35 -3.62
CA GLY A 247 35.99 20.12 -3.53
C GLY A 247 37.29 19.33 -3.44
N SER A 248 37.24 17.98 -3.46
CA SER A 248 38.44 17.13 -3.60
C SER A 248 38.93 17.13 -5.03
N GLU A 249 40.25 17.04 -5.24
CA GLU A 249 40.84 16.89 -6.58
C GLU A 249 40.78 15.45 -7.11
N SER A 250 40.78 14.46 -6.20
CA SER A 250 40.90 13.05 -6.56
C SER A 250 39.55 12.38 -6.75
N TRP A 251 39.34 11.76 -7.91
CA TRP A 251 38.19 10.91 -8.21
C TRP A 251 38.44 9.45 -7.82
N THR A 252 37.43 8.77 -7.33
CA THR A 252 37.43 7.35 -6.98
C THR A 252 36.44 6.61 -7.87
N LYS A 253 36.91 5.57 -8.58
CA LYS A 253 36.01 4.71 -9.38
C LYS A 253 35.09 3.91 -8.46
N VAL A 254 33.79 3.84 -8.82
CA VAL A 254 32.85 2.95 -8.16
C VAL A 254 33.20 1.50 -8.51
N PRO A 255 33.32 0.60 -7.50
CA PRO A 255 33.66 -0.79 -7.76
C PRO A 255 32.65 -1.49 -8.67
N ALA A 256 33.10 -2.36 -9.57
CA ALA A 256 32.26 -3.13 -10.48
C ALA A 256 31.20 -3.99 -9.74
N SER A 257 31.50 -4.43 -8.51
CA SER A 257 30.54 -5.17 -7.66
C SER A 257 29.32 -4.35 -7.22
N MET A 258 29.39 -3.03 -7.31
CA MET A 258 28.31 -2.10 -7.00
C MET A 258 27.55 -1.64 -8.26
N MET A 259 27.91 -2.15 -9.42
CA MET A 259 27.39 -1.74 -10.73
C MET A 259 26.44 -2.79 -11.31
N THR A 260 25.44 -2.32 -12.06
CA THR A 260 24.63 -3.14 -12.95
C THR A 260 24.49 -2.43 -14.29
N HIS A 261 24.50 -3.20 -15.38
CA HIS A 261 24.44 -2.70 -16.76
C HIS A 261 23.28 -3.36 -17.49
N GLU A 262 22.56 -2.58 -18.30
CA GLU A 262 21.47 -3.06 -19.14
C GLU A 262 21.47 -2.25 -20.45
N GLY A 263 21.95 -2.87 -21.54
CA GLY A 263 22.18 -2.16 -22.80
C GLY A 263 23.15 -0.98 -22.60
N GLY A 264 22.79 0.19 -23.12
CA GLY A 264 23.55 1.42 -22.92
C GLY A 264 23.32 2.12 -21.57
N SER A 265 22.47 1.58 -20.69
CA SER A 265 22.23 2.12 -19.35
C SER A 265 23.07 1.41 -18.31
N PHE A 266 23.46 2.14 -17.28
CA PHE A 266 24.13 1.55 -16.12
C PHE A 266 23.77 2.31 -14.85
N LYS A 267 23.75 1.59 -13.74
CA LYS A 267 23.49 2.16 -12.42
C LYS A 267 24.48 1.62 -11.41
N ALA A 268 24.75 2.43 -10.39
CA ALA A 268 25.56 2.02 -9.26
C ALA A 268 24.77 2.18 -7.96
N ARG A 269 25.00 1.26 -7.03
CA ARG A 269 24.61 1.39 -5.63
C ARG A 269 25.87 1.67 -4.82
N LEU A 270 26.21 2.96 -4.70
CA LEU A 270 27.40 3.43 -3.98
C LEU A 270 27.13 3.43 -2.48
N THR A 271 27.78 2.54 -1.74
CA THR A 271 27.63 2.37 -0.28
C THR A 271 28.81 2.93 0.50
N GLY A 272 28.66 3.04 1.83
CA GLY A 272 29.73 3.49 2.72
C GLY A 272 29.94 5.00 2.73
N LEU A 273 28.96 5.76 2.27
CA LEU A 273 28.97 7.21 2.35
C LEU A 273 28.76 7.71 3.79
N THR A 274 29.31 8.86 4.09
CA THR A 274 29.13 9.53 5.39
C THR A 274 27.83 10.36 5.36
N PRO A 275 26.96 10.27 6.37
CA PRO A 275 25.78 11.12 6.46
C PRO A 275 26.12 12.62 6.49
N LEU A 276 25.17 13.47 6.01
CA LEU A 276 25.27 14.94 5.97
C LEU A 276 26.55 15.45 5.28
N THR A 277 27.02 14.71 4.26
CA THR A 277 28.26 15.01 3.57
C THR A 277 28.01 15.26 2.08
N SER A 278 28.63 16.30 1.55
CA SER A 278 28.52 16.66 0.14
C SER A 278 29.57 15.92 -0.70
N TYR A 279 29.09 15.36 -1.80
CA TYR A 279 29.85 14.61 -2.78
C TYR A 279 29.57 15.13 -4.19
N GLU A 280 30.37 14.70 -5.13
CA GLU A 280 30.19 14.86 -6.56
C GLU A 280 30.34 13.50 -7.24
N ALA A 281 29.51 13.21 -8.25
CA ALA A 281 29.61 12.02 -9.06
C ALA A 281 29.55 12.37 -10.56
N ARG A 282 30.16 11.52 -11.38
CA ARG A 282 30.06 11.58 -12.85
C ARG A 282 30.09 10.18 -13.45
N ALA A 283 29.39 10.01 -14.55
CA ALA A 283 29.50 8.81 -15.37
C ALA A 283 30.75 8.87 -16.26
N TYR A 284 31.25 7.71 -16.68
CA TYR A 284 32.25 7.61 -17.75
C TYR A 284 31.89 6.47 -18.71
N SER A 285 32.37 6.60 -19.98
CA SER A 285 32.28 5.58 -21.03
C SER A 285 33.61 5.58 -21.81
N GLY A 286 34.44 4.58 -21.56
CA GLY A 286 35.80 4.59 -22.02
C GLY A 286 36.61 5.76 -21.45
N GLU A 287 37.02 6.70 -22.30
CA GLU A 287 37.77 7.90 -21.91
C GLU A 287 36.90 9.16 -21.78
N ASP A 288 35.60 9.06 -22.15
CA ASP A 288 34.67 10.16 -22.10
C ASP A 288 33.96 10.25 -20.72
N TYR A 289 33.60 11.46 -20.31
CA TYR A 289 32.95 11.75 -19.04
C TYR A 289 31.67 12.54 -19.26
N GLY A 290 30.62 12.17 -18.52
CA GLY A 290 29.40 12.94 -18.40
C GLY A 290 29.56 14.12 -17.44
N ASP A 291 28.49 14.91 -17.33
CA ASP A 291 28.43 16.05 -16.41
C ASP A 291 28.61 15.62 -14.95
N VAL A 292 29.22 16.52 -14.17
CA VAL A 292 29.37 16.33 -12.73
C VAL A 292 28.08 16.70 -12.01
N ILE A 293 27.49 15.77 -11.27
CA ILE A 293 26.30 16.01 -10.45
C ILE A 293 26.74 16.09 -8.98
N PRO A 294 26.54 17.26 -8.31
CA PRO A 294 26.72 17.38 -6.88
C PRO A 294 25.53 16.75 -6.14
N PHE A 295 25.79 16.11 -5.02
CA PHE A 295 24.76 15.60 -4.13
C PHE A 295 25.19 15.65 -2.66
N THR A 296 24.23 15.65 -1.74
CA THR A 296 24.49 15.63 -0.30
C THR A 296 23.70 14.47 0.31
N THR A 297 24.36 13.65 1.11
CA THR A 297 23.73 12.55 1.82
C THR A 297 22.79 13.07 2.91
N GLN A 298 21.70 12.33 3.17
CA GLN A 298 20.75 12.62 4.25
C GLN A 298 21.40 12.38 5.63
N GLY A 299 20.82 12.97 6.67
CA GLY A 299 21.14 12.63 8.05
C GLY A 299 20.56 11.28 8.48
N THR A 300 20.79 10.95 9.73
CA THR A 300 20.15 9.81 10.42
C THR A 300 19.37 10.31 11.62
N ALA A 301 18.29 9.66 11.98
CA ALA A 301 17.53 9.92 13.20
C ALA A 301 16.95 8.62 13.77
N GLN A 302 16.65 8.63 15.07
CA GLN A 302 15.98 7.53 15.74
C GLN A 302 14.53 7.92 16.09
N LEU A 303 13.70 6.93 16.31
CA LEU A 303 12.32 7.15 16.73
C LEU A 303 12.31 7.70 18.16
N PRO A 304 11.53 8.75 18.47
CA PRO A 304 11.40 9.23 19.85
C PRO A 304 10.84 8.13 20.77
N ASN A 305 11.38 8.04 22.00
CA ASN A 305 10.99 7.04 23.01
C ASN A 305 10.94 5.60 22.42
N SER A 306 11.92 5.25 21.60
CA SER A 306 12.01 3.94 20.96
C SER A 306 12.53 2.84 21.90
N ASP A 307 13.09 3.23 23.02
CA ASP A 307 13.46 2.43 24.18
C ASP A 307 12.30 2.22 25.16
N PHE A 308 11.12 2.75 24.88
CA PHE A 308 9.89 2.67 25.67
C PHE A 308 10.05 2.95 27.18
N GLU A 309 11.00 3.80 27.57
CA GLU A 309 11.26 4.16 28.96
C GLU A 309 10.26 5.18 29.51
N SER A 310 9.72 6.05 28.65
CA SER A 310 8.85 7.15 29.02
C SER A 310 7.38 6.76 28.96
N TRP A 311 6.73 6.77 30.15
CA TRP A 311 5.30 6.48 30.29
C TRP A 311 4.67 7.37 31.35
N TRP A 312 3.41 7.73 31.16
CA TRP A 312 2.61 8.36 32.19
C TRP A 312 1.17 7.85 32.18
N LEU A 313 0.50 7.95 33.35
CA LEU A 313 -0.83 7.44 33.56
C LEU A 313 -1.82 8.60 33.72
N ASP A 314 -2.73 8.77 32.77
CA ASP A 314 -3.87 9.69 32.85
C ASP A 314 -5.12 8.90 33.26
N GLY A 315 -5.49 8.98 34.52
CA GLY A 315 -6.59 8.21 35.09
C GLY A 315 -6.41 6.69 34.95
N LYS A 316 -6.93 6.10 33.87
CA LYS A 316 -6.79 4.66 33.53
C LYS A 316 -5.99 4.43 32.25
N VAL A 317 -5.61 5.50 31.57
CA VAL A 317 -4.98 5.45 30.27
C VAL A 317 -3.47 5.55 30.42
N TRP A 318 -2.75 4.46 30.17
CA TRP A 318 -1.30 4.48 30.00
C TRP A 318 -0.94 5.10 28.64
N ASN A 319 -0.03 6.06 28.67
CA ASN A 319 0.44 6.78 27.50
C ASN A 319 1.95 6.54 27.32
N PRO A 320 2.41 6.13 26.13
CA PRO A 320 3.82 5.79 25.85
C PRO A 320 4.65 7.04 25.49
N TRP A 321 4.63 8.06 26.35
CA TRP A 321 5.46 9.28 26.30
C TRP A 321 5.52 9.94 27.68
N ALA A 322 6.45 10.86 27.92
CA ALA A 322 6.52 11.59 29.17
C ALA A 322 5.41 12.64 29.30
N GLU A 323 4.86 12.83 30.49
CA GLU A 323 3.81 13.80 30.75
C GLU A 323 4.22 15.21 30.28
N GLY A 324 3.38 15.85 29.46
CA GLY A 324 3.61 17.18 28.92
C GLY A 324 4.45 17.22 27.64
N GLU A 325 4.95 16.11 27.15
CA GLU A 325 5.66 16.02 25.87
C GLU A 325 4.73 15.77 24.69
N ASN A 326 5.20 16.07 23.48
CA ASN A 326 4.49 15.75 22.26
C ASN A 326 4.59 14.24 21.99
N PRO A 327 3.46 13.53 21.84
CA PRO A 327 3.46 12.10 21.60
C PRO A 327 4.00 11.75 20.20
N PHE A 328 4.94 10.82 20.12
CA PHE A 328 5.29 10.14 18.87
C PHE A 328 4.45 8.86 18.71
N TRP A 329 4.38 8.07 19.78
CA TRP A 329 3.58 6.85 19.87
C TRP A 329 2.20 7.13 20.46
N ASP A 330 1.21 6.31 20.09
CA ASP A 330 -0.10 6.22 20.76
C ASP A 330 -0.56 4.75 20.78
N THR A 331 -1.67 4.47 21.43
CA THR A 331 -2.19 3.12 21.66
C THR A 331 -3.72 3.10 21.52
N GLY A 332 -4.30 1.90 21.48
CA GLY A 332 -5.76 1.69 21.60
C GLY A 332 -6.33 1.90 23.01
N ASN A 333 -5.51 2.30 23.98
CA ASN A 333 -5.90 2.40 25.40
C ASN A 333 -7.12 3.30 25.64
N LYS A 334 -7.25 4.42 24.92
CA LYS A 334 -8.42 5.33 25.05
C LYS A 334 -9.73 4.62 24.73
N GLY A 335 -9.72 3.72 23.75
CA GLY A 335 -10.86 2.85 23.44
C GLY A 335 -11.06 1.76 24.51
N ALA A 336 -10.00 1.06 24.89
CA ALA A 336 -10.04 -0.04 25.83
C ALA A 336 -10.50 0.38 27.24
N THR A 337 -10.11 1.56 27.70
CA THR A 337 -10.45 2.09 29.04
C THR A 337 -11.88 2.58 29.17
N THR A 338 -12.62 2.69 28.07
CA THR A 338 -14.06 3.06 28.11
C THR A 338 -14.87 2.04 28.93
N LEU A 339 -14.60 0.74 28.79
CA LEU A 339 -15.28 -0.34 29.52
C LEU A 339 -14.32 -1.28 30.27
N GLY A 340 -13.02 -0.98 30.28
CA GLY A 340 -11.99 -1.81 30.87
C GLY A 340 -10.80 -1.02 31.41
N SER A 341 -9.63 -1.61 31.30
CA SER A 341 -8.33 -1.01 31.63
C SER A 341 -7.43 -0.94 30.40
N SER A 342 -6.37 -0.15 30.47
CA SER A 342 -5.32 -0.14 29.44
C SER A 342 -4.86 -1.54 29.10
N ASN A 343 -4.72 -1.82 27.83
CA ASN A 343 -4.25 -3.09 27.29
C ASN A 343 -2.84 -2.98 26.67
N THR A 344 -2.28 -1.77 26.69
CA THR A 344 -0.86 -1.48 26.43
C THR A 344 -0.34 -0.66 27.59
N TYR A 345 0.76 -1.09 28.22
CA TYR A 345 1.27 -0.51 29.46
C TYR A 345 2.76 -0.83 29.62
N PRO A 346 3.51 -0.06 30.49
CA PRO A 346 4.91 -0.35 30.76
C PRO A 346 5.08 -1.64 31.57
N SER A 347 6.17 -2.35 31.34
CA SER A 347 6.60 -3.52 32.07
C SER A 347 8.06 -3.36 32.52
N ASP A 348 8.39 -3.90 33.69
CA ASP A 348 9.78 -3.95 34.19
C ASP A 348 10.55 -5.19 33.67
N ASP A 349 9.91 -6.08 32.89
CA ASP A 349 10.58 -7.17 32.17
C ASP A 349 11.19 -6.60 30.88
N THR A 350 12.51 -6.52 30.83
CA THR A 350 13.29 -5.88 29.75
C THR A 350 14.44 -6.76 29.29
N PRO A 351 15.00 -6.57 28.10
CA PRO A 351 16.16 -7.33 27.62
C PRO A 351 17.41 -7.16 28.48
N THR A 352 17.55 -6.00 29.10
CA THR A 352 18.72 -5.63 29.93
C THR A 352 18.53 -5.94 31.41
N GLY A 353 17.30 -6.26 31.85
CA GLY A 353 16.92 -6.43 33.24
C GLY A 353 16.76 -5.11 34.01
N THR A 354 16.80 -3.97 33.34
CA THR A 354 16.60 -2.63 33.91
C THR A 354 15.78 -1.78 32.96
N GLY A 355 15.07 -0.77 33.49
CA GLY A 355 14.24 0.11 32.67
C GLY A 355 12.84 -0.43 32.45
N ARG A 356 12.22 -0.07 31.32
CA ARG A 356 10.85 -0.43 30.95
C ARG A 356 10.76 -0.88 29.52
N SER A 357 9.82 -1.79 29.28
CA SER A 357 9.43 -2.23 27.95
C SER A 357 7.94 -1.95 27.71
N ALA A 358 7.49 -1.98 26.47
CA ALA A 358 6.07 -1.91 26.10
C ALA A 358 5.42 -3.31 26.16
N CYS A 359 4.44 -3.50 27.04
CA CYS A 359 3.64 -4.72 27.13
C CYS A 359 2.28 -4.51 26.45
N LEU A 360 2.04 -5.21 25.35
CA LEU A 360 0.83 -5.17 24.54
C LEU A 360 0.03 -6.45 24.84
N SER A 361 -1.18 -6.34 25.43
CA SER A 361 -1.99 -7.47 25.84
C SER A 361 -3.36 -7.46 25.17
N THR A 362 -3.63 -8.44 24.33
CA THR A 362 -4.97 -8.62 23.73
C THR A 362 -5.94 -9.14 24.76
N LYS A 363 -7.06 -8.45 24.94
CA LYS A 363 -8.10 -8.84 25.91
C LYS A 363 -9.50 -8.48 25.46
N PHE A 364 -10.47 -9.18 25.99
CA PHE A 364 -11.88 -8.81 25.83
C PHE A 364 -12.19 -7.58 26.69
N VAL A 365 -12.74 -6.55 26.07
CA VAL A 365 -13.16 -5.31 26.72
C VAL A 365 -14.68 -5.20 26.63
N GLY A 366 -15.36 -5.20 27.78
CA GLY A 366 -16.82 -5.17 27.81
C GLY A 366 -17.39 -5.54 29.17
N ILE A 367 -18.73 -5.53 29.24
CA ILE A 367 -19.52 -5.89 30.43
C ILE A 367 -20.49 -7.03 30.05
N GLY A 368 -20.33 -8.18 30.70
CA GLY A 368 -21.10 -9.39 30.40
C GLY A 368 -20.91 -9.88 28.97
N ILE A 369 -21.99 -9.93 28.19
CA ILE A 369 -21.97 -10.36 26.79
C ILE A 369 -21.75 -9.18 25.80
N ILE A 370 -21.71 -7.95 26.31
CA ILE A 370 -21.53 -6.73 25.52
C ILE A 370 -20.07 -6.34 25.59
N GLY A 371 -19.36 -6.43 24.48
CA GLY A 371 -17.97 -6.05 24.37
C GLY A 371 -17.33 -6.58 23.10
N LYS A 372 -16.05 -6.25 22.93
CA LYS A 372 -15.24 -6.69 21.80
C LYS A 372 -13.85 -7.09 22.27
N LEU A 373 -13.17 -7.89 21.47
CA LEU A 373 -11.74 -8.09 21.60
C LEU A 373 -11.04 -6.77 21.28
N ALA A 374 -10.10 -6.38 22.13
CA ALA A 374 -9.20 -5.25 21.91
C ALA A 374 -7.78 -5.77 21.87
N ALA A 375 -7.13 -5.72 20.72
CA ALA A 375 -5.72 -6.06 20.59
C ALA A 375 -4.88 -5.03 21.35
N GLY A 376 -3.90 -5.50 22.14
CA GLY A 376 -2.85 -4.64 22.66
C GLY A 376 -2.00 -4.16 21.50
N ASN A 377 -1.88 -2.85 21.34
CA ASN A 377 -1.15 -2.24 20.22
C ASN A 377 -0.42 -0.96 20.62
N ILE A 378 0.64 -0.65 19.89
CA ILE A 378 1.35 0.62 19.92
C ILE A 378 1.64 1.05 18.49
N PHE A 379 1.50 2.32 18.17
CA PHE A 379 1.71 2.81 16.81
C PHE A 379 2.26 4.25 16.78
N ALA A 380 3.08 4.56 15.79
CA ALA A 380 3.48 5.92 15.47
C ALA A 380 2.27 6.67 14.89
N GLY A 381 1.67 7.57 15.68
CA GLY A 381 0.44 8.22 15.28
C GLY A 381 -0.38 8.75 16.44
N SER A 382 -1.70 8.85 16.26
CA SER A 382 -2.62 9.37 17.28
C SER A 382 -3.94 8.62 17.28
N TYR A 383 -4.48 8.32 18.46
CA TYR A 383 -5.87 7.90 18.62
C TYR A 383 -6.79 9.12 18.47
N VAL A 384 -7.55 9.19 17.40
CA VAL A 384 -8.39 10.35 17.09
C VAL A 384 -9.65 10.36 17.93
N ARG A 385 -10.46 9.29 17.83
CA ARG A 385 -11.72 9.16 18.58
C ARG A 385 -12.29 7.74 18.52
N THR A 386 -13.23 7.46 19.41
CA THR A 386 -14.05 6.26 19.33
C THR A 386 -15.29 6.53 18.46
N ASP A 387 -15.63 5.58 17.57
CA ASP A 387 -16.83 5.56 16.76
C ASP A 387 -17.69 4.35 17.19
N GLY A 388 -18.67 4.57 18.07
CA GLY A 388 -19.40 3.50 18.75
C GLY A 388 -18.47 2.65 19.62
N THR A 389 -18.16 1.44 19.18
CA THR A 389 -17.20 0.53 19.81
C THR A 389 -15.94 0.33 18.96
N ASN A 390 -15.72 1.17 17.95
CA ASN A 390 -14.64 1.07 16.98
C ASN A 390 -13.68 2.25 17.15
N GLY A 391 -12.44 2.10 16.71
CA GLY A 391 -11.44 3.16 16.74
C GLY A 391 -11.34 3.90 15.40
N ILE A 392 -11.08 5.20 15.48
CA ILE A 392 -10.54 6.00 14.39
C ILE A 392 -9.17 6.48 14.85
N LEU A 393 -8.14 6.10 14.09
CA LEU A 393 -6.74 6.35 14.38
C LEU A 393 -6.12 7.12 13.22
N SER A 394 -5.09 7.89 13.49
CA SER A 394 -4.25 8.54 12.49
C SER A 394 -2.86 7.93 12.60
N PHE A 395 -2.47 7.13 11.63
CA PHE A 395 -1.14 6.51 11.57
C PHE A 395 -0.19 7.37 10.77
N GLY A 396 0.97 7.60 11.31
CA GLY A 396 2.06 8.33 10.68
C GLY A 396 2.53 9.54 11.48
N ARG A 397 3.84 9.72 11.50
CA ARG A 397 4.56 10.91 11.99
C ARG A 397 5.43 11.44 10.89
N SER A 398 5.58 12.77 10.79
CA SER A 398 6.40 13.40 9.76
C SER A 398 7.82 12.82 9.76
N TRP A 399 8.25 12.34 8.58
CA TRP A 399 9.52 11.65 8.42
C TRP A 399 10.00 11.71 6.97
N GLU A 400 11.20 12.22 6.74
CA GLU A 400 11.77 12.38 5.39
C GLU A 400 13.01 11.52 5.14
N LEU A 401 13.50 10.82 6.19
CA LEU A 401 14.68 9.98 6.08
C LEU A 401 14.32 8.57 5.59
N ARG A 402 15.32 7.88 5.05
CA ARG A 402 15.15 6.57 4.45
C ARG A 402 15.97 5.52 5.21
N PRO A 403 15.46 5.02 6.38
CA PRO A 403 16.08 3.90 7.07
C PRO A 403 15.98 2.64 6.22
N THR A 404 16.97 1.77 6.34
CA THR A 404 17.02 0.51 5.60
C THR A 404 16.36 -0.64 6.34
N ARG A 405 16.40 -0.59 7.68
CA ARG A 405 15.85 -1.62 8.56
C ARG A 405 15.34 -1.02 9.86
N LEU A 406 14.35 -1.71 10.45
CA LEU A 406 13.97 -1.56 11.85
C LEU A 406 14.43 -2.80 12.60
N ARG A 407 15.13 -2.63 13.72
CA ARG A 407 15.43 -3.71 14.65
C ARG A 407 14.93 -3.39 16.05
N GLY A 408 14.78 -4.42 16.89
CA GLY A 408 14.36 -4.26 18.27
C GLY A 408 14.39 -5.60 19.00
N TRP A 409 13.86 -5.60 20.22
CA TRP A 409 13.70 -6.80 21.02
C TRP A 409 12.22 -7.13 21.21
N MET A 410 11.91 -8.42 21.31
CA MET A 410 10.55 -8.89 21.52
C MET A 410 10.50 -10.16 22.37
N LYS A 411 9.38 -10.34 23.06
CA LYS A 411 8.82 -11.61 23.54
C LYS A 411 7.39 -11.73 23.03
N TYR A 412 6.94 -12.93 22.79
CA TYR A 412 5.56 -13.16 22.38
C TYR A 412 4.95 -14.38 23.05
N HIS A 413 3.73 -14.23 23.55
CA HIS A 413 2.86 -15.33 23.98
C HIS A 413 1.62 -15.37 23.09
N SER A 414 1.43 -16.49 22.39
CA SER A 414 0.31 -16.73 21.49
C SER A 414 -0.81 -17.47 22.21
N ALA A 415 -1.88 -16.78 22.58
CA ALA A 415 -3.09 -17.45 23.04
C ALA A 415 -3.90 -17.99 21.84
N PRO A 416 -4.72 -19.06 22.04
CA PRO A 416 -5.65 -19.48 21.00
C PRO A 416 -6.66 -18.38 20.64
N ILE A 417 -6.90 -18.18 19.34
CA ILE A 417 -7.90 -17.23 18.84
C ILE A 417 -9.27 -17.58 19.44
N SER A 418 -9.74 -16.74 20.33
CA SER A 418 -10.99 -16.90 21.07
C SER A 418 -12.14 -16.07 20.53
N SER A 419 -11.83 -14.99 19.80
CA SER A 419 -12.78 -14.09 19.16
C SER A 419 -12.51 -14.01 17.66
N THR A 420 -13.55 -14.13 16.86
CA THR A 420 -13.51 -14.01 15.40
C THR A 420 -14.68 -13.16 14.93
N THR A 421 -14.52 -12.53 13.78
CA THR A 421 -15.58 -11.83 13.05
C THR A 421 -15.84 -12.50 11.71
N ALA A 422 -16.88 -12.06 10.99
CA ALA A 422 -17.26 -12.62 9.70
C ALA A 422 -16.06 -12.68 8.74
N GLY A 423 -15.85 -13.86 8.13
CA GLY A 423 -14.73 -14.15 7.25
C GLY A 423 -13.47 -14.71 7.93
N PHE A 424 -13.45 -14.82 9.27
CA PHE A 424 -12.33 -15.35 10.05
C PHE A 424 -12.71 -16.50 11.00
N GLU A 425 -13.90 -17.08 10.84
CA GLU A 425 -14.45 -18.09 11.74
C GLU A 425 -13.56 -19.34 11.83
N ASP A 426 -12.94 -19.72 10.71
CA ASP A 426 -12.06 -20.89 10.59
C ASP A 426 -10.75 -20.74 11.39
N LEU A 427 -10.41 -19.51 11.80
CA LEU A 427 -9.23 -19.27 12.63
C LEU A 427 -9.47 -19.55 14.13
N LYS A 428 -10.72 -19.76 14.54
CA LYS A 428 -11.06 -19.98 15.95
C LYS A 428 -10.34 -21.19 16.52
N GLY A 429 -9.64 -20.99 17.62
CA GLY A 429 -8.84 -22.04 18.29
C GLY A 429 -7.43 -22.22 17.71
N GLN A 430 -7.09 -21.60 16.56
CA GLN A 430 -5.73 -21.56 16.05
C GLN A 430 -4.85 -20.62 16.88
N PRO A 431 -3.52 -20.75 16.85
CA PRO A 431 -2.61 -19.78 17.50
C PRO A 431 -2.82 -18.38 16.95
N ASP A 432 -2.85 -17.37 17.83
CA ASP A 432 -2.86 -15.97 17.43
C ASP A 432 -1.51 -15.53 16.86
N THR A 433 -1.45 -14.40 16.21
CA THR A 433 -0.25 -13.88 15.54
C THR A 433 0.09 -12.50 16.09
N GLY A 434 1.27 -12.36 16.69
CA GLY A 434 1.88 -11.06 16.97
C GLY A 434 2.52 -10.48 15.72
N ILE A 435 2.51 -9.16 15.59
CA ILE A 435 3.08 -8.47 14.42
C ILE A 435 3.77 -7.18 14.80
N VAL A 436 4.88 -6.90 14.11
CA VAL A 436 5.46 -5.55 13.97
C VAL A 436 5.60 -5.25 12.50
N TRP A 437 5.20 -4.06 12.08
CA TRP A 437 5.44 -3.59 10.73
C TRP A 437 5.82 -2.11 10.72
N ILE A 438 6.53 -1.71 9.67
CA ILE A 438 6.97 -0.33 9.43
C ILE A 438 6.73 0.00 7.96
N ALA A 439 6.25 1.21 7.70
CA ALA A 439 6.06 1.75 6.35
C ALA A 439 6.53 3.21 6.27
N LEU A 440 6.94 3.59 5.08
CA LEU A 440 7.18 4.98 4.70
C LEU A 440 6.20 5.34 3.59
N ILE A 441 5.50 6.46 3.73
CA ILE A 441 4.54 6.92 2.72
C ILE A 441 4.82 8.37 2.33
N ASP A 442 4.45 8.77 1.11
CA ASP A 442 4.60 10.13 0.58
C ASP A 442 3.26 10.86 0.37
N SER A 443 2.19 10.38 1.02
CA SER A 443 0.88 11.04 1.03
C SER A 443 0.96 12.45 1.65
N ASP A 444 -0.01 13.31 1.31
CA ASP A 444 -0.09 14.67 1.86
C ASP A 444 -0.47 14.69 3.35
N ASP A 445 -1.23 13.69 3.80
CA ASP A 445 -1.72 13.56 5.18
C ASP A 445 -1.34 12.20 5.78
N PRO A 446 -1.29 12.08 7.13
CA PRO A 446 -1.18 10.79 7.81
C PRO A 446 -2.33 9.86 7.43
N PHE A 447 -2.10 8.55 7.47
CA PHE A 447 -3.10 7.56 7.06
C PHE A 447 -4.17 7.36 8.14
N GLU A 448 -5.44 7.56 7.80
CA GLU A 448 -6.55 7.32 8.73
C GLU A 448 -6.95 5.84 8.74
N ILE A 449 -6.90 5.21 9.91
CA ILE A 449 -7.42 3.86 10.15
C ILE A 449 -8.85 3.95 10.71
N ARG A 450 -9.77 3.18 10.12
CA ARG A 450 -11.13 3.00 10.62
C ARG A 450 -11.42 1.52 10.82
N THR A 451 -11.74 1.11 12.05
CA THR A 451 -12.03 -0.29 12.37
C THR A 451 -13.51 -0.63 12.32
N ASN A 452 -14.40 0.34 12.09
CA ASN A 452 -15.85 0.11 11.95
C ASN A 452 -16.13 -0.74 10.70
N PRO A 453 -16.77 -1.93 10.81
CA PRO A 453 -17.05 -2.80 9.68
C PRO A 453 -17.83 -2.14 8.53
N ASN A 454 -18.65 -1.12 8.84
CA ASN A 454 -19.49 -0.45 7.85
C ASN A 454 -18.74 0.57 6.98
N ASN A 455 -17.58 1.03 7.45
CA ASN A 455 -16.73 1.99 6.72
C ASN A 455 -15.24 1.74 7.01
N ARG A 456 -14.87 0.45 7.09
CA ARG A 456 -13.50 0.04 7.41
C ARG A 456 -12.50 0.57 6.39
N GLN A 457 -11.42 1.13 6.92
CA GLN A 457 -10.25 1.56 6.14
C GLN A 457 -9.00 1.11 6.89
N LEU A 458 -8.24 0.23 6.28
CA LEU A 458 -6.99 -0.29 6.85
C LEU A 458 -5.84 0.03 5.90
N PHE A 459 -4.63 0.02 6.43
CA PHE A 459 -3.43 0.26 5.65
C PHE A 459 -3.22 -0.86 4.62
N ASP A 460 -3.01 -0.47 3.38
CA ASP A 460 -2.63 -1.37 2.28
C ASP A 460 -1.13 -1.15 1.97
N PRO A 461 -0.25 -2.13 2.20
CA PRO A 461 1.17 -2.01 1.90
C PRO A 461 1.49 -1.91 0.40
N GLU A 462 0.54 -2.24 -0.47
CA GLU A 462 0.68 -2.18 -1.93
C GLU A 462 0.11 -0.87 -2.53
N ALA A 463 -0.39 0.04 -1.67
CA ALA A 463 -0.94 1.31 -2.14
C ALA A 463 0.13 2.19 -2.81
N PRO A 464 -0.25 2.99 -3.83
CA PRO A 464 0.71 3.79 -4.61
C PRO A 464 1.55 4.77 -3.78
N GLU A 465 1.02 5.28 -2.67
CA GLU A 465 1.71 6.19 -1.76
C GLU A 465 2.78 5.51 -0.90
N VAL A 466 2.85 4.17 -0.89
CA VAL A 466 3.86 3.44 -0.11
C VAL A 466 5.22 3.53 -0.80
N VAL A 467 6.18 4.13 -0.10
CA VAL A 467 7.58 4.26 -0.54
C VAL A 467 8.40 3.06 -0.11
N ALA A 468 8.16 2.58 1.12
CA ALA A 468 8.81 1.38 1.65
C ALA A 468 7.92 0.68 2.66
N TYR A 469 8.05 -0.64 2.76
CA TYR A 469 7.32 -1.47 3.71
C TYR A 469 8.14 -2.66 4.16
N GLY A 470 7.96 -3.05 5.43
CA GLY A 470 8.49 -4.29 5.98
C GLY A 470 7.67 -4.75 7.18
N LYS A 471 7.57 -6.06 7.39
CA LYS A 471 6.88 -6.66 8.53
C LYS A 471 7.56 -7.91 9.06
N MET A 472 7.26 -8.25 10.30
CA MET A 472 7.58 -9.52 10.91
C MET A 472 6.41 -10.00 11.78
N GLU A 473 6.13 -11.30 11.72
CA GLU A 473 5.01 -11.96 12.41
C GLU A 473 5.49 -13.13 13.24
N TRP A 474 4.85 -13.36 14.38
CA TRP A 474 5.13 -14.49 15.28
C TRP A 474 3.84 -15.25 15.58
N LYS A 475 3.82 -16.55 15.33
CA LYS A 475 2.66 -17.45 15.53
C LYS A 475 2.89 -18.47 16.66
N VAL A 476 4.06 -18.42 17.25
CA VAL A 476 4.48 -19.34 18.32
C VAL A 476 5.06 -18.54 19.48
N ASP A 477 5.05 -19.12 20.66
CA ASP A 477 5.62 -18.50 21.85
C ASP A 477 7.12 -18.25 21.69
N VAL A 478 7.55 -17.04 22.05
CA VAL A 478 8.94 -16.61 22.19
C VAL A 478 9.12 -16.14 23.63
N THR A 479 9.56 -17.02 24.49
CA THR A 479 9.59 -16.81 25.96
C THR A 479 10.77 -15.98 26.45
N GLU A 480 11.86 -15.96 25.67
CA GLU A 480 13.04 -15.18 25.96
C GLU A 480 13.13 -13.95 25.08
N TRP A 481 13.68 -12.85 25.60
CA TRP A 481 13.94 -11.67 24.80
C TRP A 481 14.78 -12.01 23.58
N THR A 482 14.19 -11.83 22.41
CA THR A 482 14.78 -12.18 21.12
C THR A 482 14.86 -10.94 20.25
N ARG A 483 16.02 -10.74 19.64
CA ARG A 483 16.23 -9.62 18.70
C ARG A 483 15.55 -9.93 17.39
N PHE A 484 14.85 -8.96 16.85
CA PHE A 484 14.29 -9.03 15.50
C PHE A 484 14.84 -7.91 14.60
N GLU A 485 14.75 -8.13 13.31
CA GLU A 485 15.13 -7.14 12.31
C GLU A 485 14.19 -7.22 11.11
N ILE A 486 13.63 -6.10 10.71
CA ILE A 486 12.71 -5.95 9.58
C ILE A 486 13.40 -5.12 8.52
N THR A 487 13.64 -5.69 7.34
CA THR A 487 14.13 -4.96 6.18
C THR A 487 12.98 -4.17 5.55
N LEU A 488 13.21 -2.88 5.25
CA LEU A 488 12.28 -2.09 4.47
C LEU A 488 12.52 -2.32 2.98
N ASN A 489 11.49 -2.84 2.31
CA ASN A 489 11.52 -3.04 0.86
C ASN A 489 11.02 -1.76 0.19
N TYR A 490 11.92 -1.08 -0.51
CA TYR A 490 11.63 0.19 -1.18
C TYR A 490 11.08 -0.04 -2.58
N THR A 491 10.04 0.70 -2.93
CA THR A 491 9.45 0.73 -4.28
C THR A 491 10.16 1.75 -5.20
N SER A 492 10.91 2.70 -4.62
CA SER A 492 11.62 3.75 -5.34
C SER A 492 12.83 4.23 -4.53
N THR A 493 13.92 4.55 -5.21
CA THR A 493 15.11 5.18 -4.62
C THR A 493 15.03 6.70 -4.58
N SER A 494 14.22 7.31 -5.46
CA SER A 494 14.09 8.76 -5.61
C SER A 494 12.97 9.38 -4.78
N ARG A 495 11.87 8.63 -4.49
CA ARG A 495 10.75 9.15 -3.72
C ARG A 495 11.16 9.45 -2.28
N VAL A 496 10.85 10.66 -1.82
CA VAL A 496 11.08 11.10 -0.44
C VAL A 496 9.82 10.83 0.37
N PRO A 497 9.89 10.04 1.45
CA PRO A 497 8.72 9.84 2.30
C PRO A 497 8.37 11.15 3.03
N ARG A 498 7.11 11.28 3.43
CA ARG A 498 6.60 12.37 4.27
C ARG A 498 6.19 11.89 5.65
N TYR A 499 5.81 10.62 5.76
CA TYR A 499 5.39 10.00 7.02
C TYR A 499 6.03 8.64 7.21
N LEU A 500 6.35 8.34 8.47
CA LEU A 500 6.71 7.01 8.94
C LEU A 500 5.54 6.46 9.75
N LEU A 501 5.08 5.28 9.38
CA LEU A 501 4.14 4.45 10.11
C LEU A 501 4.92 3.31 10.74
N CYS A 502 4.71 3.05 12.02
CA CYS A 502 5.27 1.89 12.71
C CYS A 502 4.24 1.38 13.70
N THR A 503 3.96 0.09 13.67
CA THR A 503 2.93 -0.52 14.51
C THR A 503 3.42 -1.84 15.07
N GLY A 504 3.21 -2.04 16.38
CA GLY A 504 3.27 -3.33 17.04
C GLY A 504 1.89 -3.74 17.54
N SER A 505 1.49 -5.00 17.34
CA SER A 505 0.22 -5.53 17.83
C SER A 505 0.37 -6.97 18.32
N ALA A 506 -0.23 -7.27 19.47
CA ALA A 506 -0.28 -8.64 20.00
C ALA A 506 -1.22 -9.56 19.21
N SER A 507 -2.10 -9.01 18.36
CA SER A 507 -2.98 -9.76 17.46
C SER A 507 -3.01 -9.07 16.10
N ALA A 508 -2.48 -9.70 15.07
CA ALA A 508 -2.35 -9.14 13.71
C ALA A 508 -3.72 -8.79 13.09
N LEU A 509 -4.77 -9.51 13.46
CA LEU A 509 -6.14 -9.26 13.00
C LEU A 509 -6.97 -8.43 14.01
N GLY A 510 -6.29 -7.66 14.88
CA GLY A 510 -6.92 -6.82 15.90
C GLY A 510 -7.91 -5.80 15.34
N ASP A 511 -7.62 -5.21 14.19
CA ASP A 511 -8.50 -4.27 13.48
C ASP A 511 -9.78 -4.92 12.93
N TYR A 512 -9.80 -6.24 12.86
CA TYR A 512 -10.98 -7.06 12.59
C TYR A 512 -11.63 -7.62 13.86
N PHE A 513 -11.18 -7.20 15.07
CA PHE A 513 -11.63 -7.74 16.36
C PHE A 513 -11.48 -9.27 16.47
N THR A 514 -10.48 -9.81 15.74
CA THR A 514 -10.14 -11.22 15.69
C THR A 514 -8.79 -11.43 16.37
N GLY A 515 -8.72 -12.39 17.31
CA GLY A 515 -7.49 -12.69 18.05
C GLY A 515 -7.72 -13.53 19.31
N GLY A 516 -6.63 -13.81 20.01
CA GLY A 516 -6.57 -14.59 21.23
C GLY A 516 -6.65 -13.72 22.49
N ASN A 517 -7.70 -13.88 23.29
CA ASN A 517 -7.73 -13.24 24.60
C ASN A 517 -6.62 -13.83 25.47
N GLY A 518 -5.64 -13.00 25.83
CA GLY A 518 -4.44 -13.41 26.54
C GLY A 518 -3.16 -13.42 25.70
N SER A 519 -3.21 -13.18 24.39
CA SER A 519 -2.00 -12.95 23.58
C SER A 519 -1.25 -11.72 24.10
N VAL A 520 0.06 -11.82 24.23
CA VAL A 520 0.92 -10.74 24.75
C VAL A 520 2.16 -10.60 23.85
N LEU A 521 2.37 -9.38 23.35
CA LEU A 521 3.60 -8.99 22.67
C LEU A 521 4.33 -7.96 23.55
N MET A 522 5.57 -8.23 23.88
CA MET A 522 6.46 -7.29 24.56
C MET A 522 7.48 -6.77 23.55
N LEU A 523 7.72 -5.46 23.56
CA LEU A 523 8.61 -4.77 22.63
C LEU A 523 9.54 -3.84 23.37
N ASP A 524 10.79 -3.77 22.89
CA ASP A 524 11.80 -2.88 23.49
C ASP A 524 12.89 -2.50 22.48
N ASP A 525 13.60 -1.40 22.77
CA ASP A 525 14.80 -0.92 22.07
C ASP A 525 14.66 -0.90 20.54
N PHE A 526 13.67 -0.22 20.01
CA PHE A 526 13.56 -0.03 18.57
C PHE A 526 14.67 0.88 18.05
N GLU A 527 15.33 0.45 16.98
CA GLU A 527 16.41 1.19 16.33
C GLU A 527 16.25 1.18 14.81
N LEU A 528 16.31 2.36 14.20
CA LEU A 528 16.38 2.50 12.75
C LEU A 528 17.82 2.41 12.28
N LEU A 529 18.07 1.52 11.31
CA LEU A 529 19.37 1.37 10.66
C LEU A 529 19.36 2.07 9.31
N TYR A 530 20.53 2.63 8.95
CA TYR A 530 20.75 3.36 7.70
C TYR A 530 21.92 2.77 6.91
N ASP A 531 22.30 1.54 7.25
CA ASP A 531 23.43 0.84 6.69
C ASP A 531 23.00 0.03 5.44
N TYR A 532 23.52 0.39 4.31
CA TYR A 532 23.51 -0.46 3.12
C TYR A 532 24.94 -0.84 2.75
#